data_6b2a461254c5bff4bd10f2f90100926f
#
_entry.id   6b2a461254c5bff4bd10f2f90100926f
#
_cell.length_a   1.000
_cell.length_b   1.000
_cell.length_c   1.000
_cell.angle_alpha   90.00
_cell.angle_beta   90.00
_cell.angle_gamma   90.00
#
_symmetry.space_group_name_H-M   'P 1'
#
loop_
_entity.id
_entity.type
_entity.pdbx_description
1 polymer ?
#
loop_
_entity_poly.entity_id
_entity_poly.type
_entity_poly.pdbx_seq_one_letter_code
_entity_poly.pdbx_strand_id
1 'polypeptide(L)'
;LYYKALTENISEINKSNLTIDLAFDKENRTLTVTDHGIGMNKEELEEHLGTIANSGSFKFKNETESDDIDIIGQFGVGFYSAFMVAKKVEVSSRAYGSDQGYTWVSEASDGYEIFETDNLPTGTTIKLYLKDNTEEENYDDYLDQYHIESLVKKYSDYVHYPIKMDVTTSKKKEDSDEYEDVV
;
A
#
# COMPACT_ATOMS: atom_id res chain seq x y z
N LEU A 1 7.90 9.32 -6.90
CA LEU A 1 9.20 8.87 -7.44
C LEU A 1 9.32 9.17 -8.93
N TYR A 2 8.32 8.82 -9.77
CA TYR A 2 8.39 9.06 -11.22
C TYR A 2 8.58 10.55 -11.57
N TYR A 3 7.83 11.46 -10.97
CA TYR A 3 8.00 12.90 -11.19
C TYR A 3 9.35 13.42 -10.71
N LYS A 4 9.83 12.94 -9.57
CA LYS A 4 11.20 13.26 -9.12
C LYS A 4 12.24 12.79 -10.12
N ALA A 5 12.06 11.57 -10.67
CA ALA A 5 12.95 11.04 -11.71
C ALA A 5 12.97 11.90 -12.97
N LEU A 6 11.82 12.43 -13.40
CA LEU A 6 11.73 13.34 -14.55
C LEU A 6 12.42 14.68 -14.30
N THR A 7 12.26 15.25 -13.10
CA THR A 7 12.86 16.56 -12.77
C THR A 7 14.36 16.48 -12.53
N GLU A 8 14.86 15.36 -12.00
CA GLU A 8 16.28 15.14 -11.71
C GLU A 8 17.02 14.35 -12.81
N ASN A 9 16.34 14.06 -13.94
CA ASN A 9 16.88 13.28 -15.06
C ASN A 9 17.45 11.90 -14.67
N ILE A 10 16.78 11.20 -13.75
CA ILE A 10 17.17 9.86 -13.29
C ILE A 10 16.64 8.82 -14.31
N SER A 11 17.50 8.35 -15.19
CA SER A 11 17.14 7.44 -16.29
C SER A 11 16.79 6.02 -15.85
N GLU A 12 17.16 5.63 -14.63
CA GLU A 12 16.98 4.26 -14.11
C GLU A 12 15.55 3.97 -13.63
N ILE A 13 14.75 5.03 -13.39
CA ILE A 13 13.39 4.90 -12.89
C ILE A 13 12.42 4.91 -14.08
N ASN A 14 11.87 3.74 -14.38
CA ASN A 14 10.86 3.59 -15.43
C ASN A 14 9.46 3.47 -14.78
N LYS A 15 8.49 4.21 -15.30
CA LYS A 15 7.09 4.17 -14.81
C LYS A 15 6.50 2.75 -14.80
N SER A 16 6.91 1.89 -15.74
CA SER A 16 6.44 0.49 -15.82
C SER A 16 6.91 -0.38 -14.64
N ASN A 17 7.97 0.03 -13.94
CA ASN A 17 8.50 -0.70 -12.77
C ASN A 17 7.87 -0.22 -11.45
N LEU A 18 7.10 0.86 -11.50
CA LEU A 18 6.38 1.37 -10.35
C LEU A 18 5.02 0.69 -10.29
N THR A 19 4.91 -0.32 -9.45
CA THR A 19 3.69 -1.12 -9.26
C THR A 19 3.14 -0.91 -7.85
N ILE A 20 1.87 -1.27 -7.69
CA ILE A 20 1.22 -1.44 -6.39
C ILE A 20 0.94 -2.93 -6.27
N ASP A 21 1.54 -3.56 -5.28
CA ASP A 21 1.41 -5.00 -5.08
C ASP A 21 0.50 -5.27 -3.89
N LEU A 22 -0.48 -6.15 -4.08
CA LEU A 22 -1.43 -6.59 -3.07
C LEU A 22 -1.12 -8.03 -2.69
N ALA A 23 -1.16 -8.31 -1.39
CA ALA A 23 -1.04 -9.66 -0.88
C ALA A 23 -1.95 -9.82 0.35
N PHE A 24 -2.49 -11.02 0.57
CA PHE A 24 -3.22 -11.35 1.78
C PHE A 24 -2.74 -12.68 2.36
N ASP A 25 -2.83 -12.80 3.67
CA ASP A 25 -2.50 -14.00 4.42
C ASP A 25 -3.70 -14.37 5.30
N LYS A 26 -4.35 -15.48 4.96
CA LYS A 26 -5.53 -15.98 5.67
C LYS A 26 -5.20 -16.45 7.08
N GLU A 27 -4.03 -17.06 7.27
CA GLU A 27 -3.62 -17.59 8.56
C GLU A 27 -3.38 -16.48 9.57
N ASN A 28 -2.64 -15.44 9.16
CA ASN A 28 -2.33 -14.29 9.99
C ASN A 28 -3.39 -13.18 9.92
N ARG A 29 -4.42 -13.36 9.09
CA ARG A 29 -5.50 -12.39 8.84
C ARG A 29 -4.97 -11.01 8.47
N THR A 30 -4.05 -10.95 7.50
CA THR A 30 -3.45 -9.70 7.07
C THR A 30 -3.70 -9.42 5.60
N LEU A 31 -3.92 -8.13 5.28
CA LEU A 31 -3.90 -7.59 3.93
C LEU A 31 -2.71 -6.64 3.83
N THR A 32 -1.90 -6.81 2.81
CA THR A 32 -0.70 -5.99 2.57
C THR A 32 -0.82 -5.25 1.25
N VAL A 33 -0.50 -3.97 1.28
CA VAL A 33 -0.41 -3.09 0.11
C VAL A 33 1.01 -2.54 0.05
N THR A 34 1.73 -2.81 -1.02
CA THR A 34 3.10 -2.32 -1.21
C THR A 34 3.16 -1.44 -2.45
N ASP A 35 3.71 -0.23 -2.31
CA ASP A 35 4.11 0.61 -3.43
C ASP A 35 5.64 0.67 -3.55
N HIS A 36 6.11 0.82 -4.78
CA HIS A 36 7.51 1.03 -5.11
C HIS A 36 7.80 2.51 -5.41
N GLY A 37 7.16 3.37 -4.64
CA GLY A 37 7.25 4.82 -4.76
C GLY A 37 8.49 5.43 -4.14
N ILE A 38 8.38 6.70 -3.77
CA ILE A 38 9.50 7.46 -3.19
C ILE A 38 9.82 7.02 -1.75
N GLY A 39 8.88 6.37 -1.08
CA GLY A 39 9.00 6.05 0.34
C GLY A 39 8.97 7.28 1.24
N MET A 40 9.15 7.05 2.53
CA MET A 40 9.15 8.07 3.57
C MET A 40 10.31 7.83 4.55
N ASN A 41 10.89 8.93 5.05
CA ASN A 41 11.78 8.91 6.20
C ASN A 41 10.97 8.96 7.51
N LYS A 42 11.65 9.01 8.66
CA LYS A 42 11.01 9.00 9.98
C LYS A 42 10.10 10.21 10.18
N GLU A 43 10.59 11.39 9.85
CA GLU A 43 9.88 12.66 10.01
C GLU A 43 8.64 12.71 9.13
N GLU A 44 8.73 12.20 7.91
CA GLU A 44 7.60 12.10 6.98
C GLU A 44 6.55 11.09 7.45
N LEU A 45 6.96 9.94 8.00
CA LEU A 45 6.04 8.97 8.62
C LEU A 45 5.29 9.61 9.79
N GLU A 46 6.00 10.33 10.66
CA GLU A 46 5.41 11.02 11.81
C GLU A 46 4.45 12.14 11.36
N GLU A 47 4.84 12.93 10.37
CA GLU A 47 4.05 14.04 9.87
C GLU A 47 2.77 13.54 9.12
N HIS A 48 2.89 12.52 8.30
CA HIS A 48 1.79 12.07 7.42
C HIS A 48 0.86 11.05 8.07
N LEU A 49 1.37 10.25 9.01
CA LEU A 49 0.59 9.21 9.68
C LEU A 49 0.26 9.55 11.14
N GLY A 50 1.08 10.36 11.79
CA GLY A 50 0.86 10.81 13.16
C GLY A 50 -0.12 11.97 13.29
N THR A 51 -0.39 12.71 12.21
CA THR A 51 -1.25 13.91 12.22
C THR A 51 -2.39 13.75 11.22
N ILE A 52 -3.64 13.87 11.69
CA ILE A 52 -4.84 13.81 10.83
C ILE A 52 -4.82 14.96 9.80
N ALA A 53 -5.18 14.64 8.57
CA ALA A 53 -5.30 15.58 7.44
C ALA A 53 -3.99 16.23 6.97
N ASN A 54 -2.84 15.61 7.20
CA ASN A 54 -1.57 16.06 6.65
C ASN A 54 -1.17 15.19 5.44
N SER A 55 -1.22 15.76 4.24
CA SER A 55 -0.93 15.04 3.00
C SER A 55 0.36 15.54 2.34
N GLY A 56 1.34 14.64 2.20
CA GLY A 56 2.55 14.90 1.42
C GLY A 56 2.26 15.21 -0.06
N SER A 57 1.21 14.60 -0.62
CA SER A 57 0.76 14.88 -1.97
C SER A 57 0.27 16.31 -2.15
N PHE A 58 -0.39 16.88 -1.15
CA PHE A 58 -0.85 18.26 -1.16
C PHE A 58 0.32 19.26 -1.11
N LYS A 59 1.33 18.99 -0.26
CA LYS A 59 2.56 19.80 -0.20
C LYS A 59 3.29 19.78 -1.53
N PHE A 60 3.51 18.60 -2.10
CA PHE A 60 4.19 18.44 -3.38
C PHE A 60 3.48 19.18 -4.53
N LYS A 61 2.15 19.12 -4.59
CA LYS A 61 1.37 19.84 -5.61
C LYS A 61 1.56 21.37 -5.50
N ASN A 62 1.56 21.91 -4.28
CA ASN A 62 1.73 23.34 -4.06
C ASN A 62 3.16 23.84 -4.36
N GLU A 63 4.18 22.99 -4.21
CA GLU A 63 5.57 23.32 -4.48
C GLU A 63 5.94 23.21 -5.97
N THR A 64 5.17 22.46 -6.76
CA THR A 64 5.51 22.13 -8.15
C THR A 64 4.72 22.97 -9.14
N GLU A 65 4.20 24.10 -8.91
CA GLU A 65 3.55 25.07 -9.83
C GLU A 65 2.96 24.47 -11.18
N SER A 66 2.71 23.16 -11.27
CA SER A 66 2.21 22.51 -12.47
C SER A 66 0.78 22.02 -12.25
N ASP A 67 -0.15 22.60 -13.02
CA ASP A 67 -1.56 22.20 -13.01
C ASP A 67 -1.81 20.80 -13.64
N ASP A 68 -0.81 20.22 -14.29
CA ASP A 68 -0.93 18.95 -15.03
C ASP A 68 -0.62 17.71 -14.18
N ILE A 69 -0.34 17.85 -12.86
CA ILE A 69 -0.05 16.71 -12.00
C ILE A 69 -1.37 16.19 -11.40
N ASP A 70 -1.84 15.08 -11.92
CA ASP A 70 -3.01 14.37 -11.39
C ASP A 70 -2.59 13.56 -10.14
N ILE A 71 -2.69 14.18 -8.96
CA ILE A 71 -2.32 13.59 -7.68
C ILE A 71 -3.58 13.20 -6.92
N ILE A 72 -3.72 11.90 -6.62
CA ILE A 72 -4.76 11.33 -5.76
C ILE A 72 -4.35 11.47 -4.29
N GLY A 73 -5.31 11.61 -3.37
CA GLY A 73 -5.03 11.62 -1.93
C GLY A 73 -4.64 12.98 -1.36
N GLN A 74 -5.16 14.07 -1.90
CA GLN A 74 -4.82 15.45 -1.51
C GLN A 74 -5.21 15.82 -0.07
N PHE A 75 -6.16 15.13 0.55
CA PHE A 75 -6.73 15.50 1.86
C PHE A 75 -6.08 14.83 3.07
N GLY A 76 -5.21 13.82 2.87
CA GLY A 76 -4.51 13.11 3.94
C GLY A 76 -5.39 12.33 4.91
N VAL A 77 -6.64 12.04 4.55
CA VAL A 77 -7.59 11.32 5.43
C VAL A 77 -7.83 9.87 4.99
N GLY A 78 -7.47 9.50 3.76
CA GLY A 78 -7.71 8.17 3.20
C GLY A 78 -7.02 7.05 3.99
N PHE A 79 -5.82 7.31 4.50
CA PHE A 79 -5.06 6.34 5.30
C PHE A 79 -5.83 5.87 6.55
N TYR A 80 -6.52 6.77 7.23
CA TYR A 80 -7.25 6.43 8.45
C TYR A 80 -8.44 5.49 8.22
N SER A 81 -8.92 5.37 6.98
CA SER A 81 -9.93 4.36 6.63
C SER A 81 -9.45 2.92 6.86
N ALA A 82 -8.13 2.69 6.90
CA ALA A 82 -7.54 1.40 7.23
C ALA A 82 -8.04 0.88 8.60
N PHE A 83 -8.24 1.76 9.58
CA PHE A 83 -8.75 1.38 10.90
C PHE A 83 -10.25 1.03 10.93
N MET A 84 -10.97 1.25 9.83
CA MET A 84 -12.34 0.73 9.72
C MET A 84 -12.34 -0.81 9.64
N VAL A 85 -11.31 -1.40 9.01
CA VAL A 85 -11.20 -2.84 8.79
C VAL A 85 -10.08 -3.50 9.60
N ALA A 86 -9.07 -2.74 10.03
CA ALA A 86 -7.92 -3.24 10.77
C ALA A 86 -7.97 -2.89 12.25
N LYS A 87 -7.54 -3.81 13.10
CA LYS A 87 -7.30 -3.60 14.53
C LYS A 87 -5.89 -3.05 14.80
N LYS A 88 -4.96 -3.32 13.88
CA LYS A 88 -3.57 -2.84 13.91
C LYS A 88 -3.12 -2.55 12.49
N VAL A 89 -2.35 -1.48 12.32
CA VAL A 89 -1.74 -1.09 11.05
C VAL A 89 -0.25 -0.91 11.25
N GLU A 90 0.55 -1.54 10.37
CA GLU A 90 1.99 -1.32 10.26
C GLU A 90 2.29 -0.66 8.92
N VAL A 91 3.12 0.37 8.93
CA VAL A 91 3.61 1.05 7.73
C VAL A 91 5.13 1.03 7.77
N SER A 92 5.72 0.18 6.94
CA SER A 92 7.17 0.10 6.76
C SER A 92 7.58 0.88 5.53
N SER A 93 8.53 1.80 5.66
CA SER A 93 8.93 2.65 4.55
C SER A 93 10.42 2.97 4.60
N ARG A 94 11.02 3.09 3.40
CA ARG A 94 12.36 3.61 3.21
C ARG A 94 12.35 4.65 2.09
N ALA A 95 12.78 5.86 2.43
CA ALA A 95 12.86 6.95 1.47
C ALA A 95 13.90 6.66 0.37
N TYR A 96 13.61 7.09 -0.85
CA TYR A 96 14.54 7.02 -1.97
C TYR A 96 15.83 7.78 -1.64
N GLY A 97 16.97 7.10 -1.84
CA GLY A 97 18.30 7.64 -1.53
C GLY A 97 18.70 7.54 -0.05
N SER A 98 17.87 6.90 0.80
CA SER A 98 18.20 6.58 2.19
C SER A 98 18.60 5.12 2.36
N ASP A 99 19.59 4.86 3.20
CA ASP A 99 19.95 3.49 3.60
C ASP A 99 19.11 3.00 4.78
N GLN A 100 18.53 3.92 5.56
CA GLN A 100 17.74 3.62 6.74
C GLN A 100 16.25 3.60 6.43
N GLY A 101 15.56 2.54 6.84
CA GLY A 101 14.12 2.41 6.82
C GLY A 101 13.50 2.49 8.21
N TYR A 102 12.21 2.72 8.25
CA TYR A 102 11.43 2.87 9.48
C TYR A 102 10.10 2.13 9.38
N THR A 103 9.60 1.70 10.53
CA THR A 103 8.26 1.14 10.65
C THR A 103 7.46 1.94 11.66
N TRP A 104 6.30 2.42 11.21
CA TRP A 104 5.27 3.04 12.02
C TRP A 104 4.20 1.99 12.35
N VAL A 105 3.77 1.93 13.60
CA VAL A 105 2.77 0.96 14.08
C VAL A 105 1.73 1.66 14.93
N SER A 106 0.44 1.35 14.71
CA SER A 106 -0.65 1.83 15.55
C SER A 106 -1.79 0.82 15.68
N GLU A 107 -2.40 0.81 16.86
CA GLU A 107 -3.64 0.10 17.18
C GLU A 107 -4.82 1.09 17.40
N ALA A 108 -4.86 2.16 16.62
CA ALA A 108 -5.87 3.21 16.58
C ALA A 108 -6.00 4.06 17.86
N SER A 109 -6.38 3.47 19.00
CA SER A 109 -6.71 4.21 20.23
C SER A 109 -5.50 4.60 21.07
N ASP A 110 -4.38 3.88 20.94
CA ASP A 110 -3.27 3.92 21.88
C ASP A 110 -2.07 4.75 21.38
N GLY A 111 -2.29 5.51 20.28
CA GLY A 111 -1.25 6.29 19.63
C GLY A 111 -0.47 5.46 18.61
N TYR A 112 0.80 5.77 18.41
CA TYR A 112 1.66 5.06 17.49
C TYR A 112 3.09 4.99 18.02
N GLU A 113 3.85 4.05 17.47
CA GLU A 113 5.29 3.90 17.67
C GLU A 113 6.00 3.97 16.32
N ILE A 114 7.23 4.51 16.29
CA ILE A 114 8.11 4.47 15.13
C ILE A 114 9.47 3.95 15.56
N PHE A 115 9.98 2.97 14.83
CA PHE A 115 11.30 2.38 15.08
C PHE A 115 12.06 2.13 13.78
N GLU A 116 13.38 2.04 13.88
CA GLU A 116 14.27 1.71 12.77
C GLU A 116 14.04 0.28 12.31
N THR A 117 14.06 0.07 10.99
CA THR A 117 13.89 -1.23 10.38
C THR A 117 14.89 -1.40 9.24
N ASP A 118 15.75 -2.41 9.36
CA ASP A 118 16.79 -2.69 8.38
C ASP A 118 16.26 -3.39 7.13
N ASN A 119 17.02 -3.28 6.04
CA ASN A 119 16.82 -4.03 4.79
C ASN A 119 15.45 -3.82 4.11
N LEU A 120 14.79 -2.69 4.35
CA LEU A 120 13.58 -2.35 3.60
C LEU A 120 13.92 -1.94 2.16
N PRO A 121 13.14 -2.34 1.16
CA PRO A 121 13.22 -1.77 -0.18
C PRO A 121 12.77 -0.30 -0.16
N THR A 122 13.16 0.48 -1.15
CA THR A 122 12.60 1.82 -1.37
C THR A 122 11.10 1.71 -1.69
N GLY A 123 10.29 2.58 -1.08
CA GLY A 123 8.84 2.55 -1.21
C GLY A 123 8.15 2.38 0.14
N THR A 124 6.88 2.02 0.10
CA THR A 124 6.07 1.87 1.32
C THR A 124 5.27 0.58 1.29
N THR A 125 5.27 -0.13 2.41
CA THR A 125 4.44 -1.31 2.64
C THR A 125 3.49 -1.03 3.79
N ILE A 126 2.19 -1.14 3.54
CA ILE A 126 1.12 -1.02 4.54
C ILE A 126 0.58 -2.42 4.81
N LYS A 127 0.68 -2.87 6.05
CA LYS A 127 0.15 -4.16 6.50
C LYS A 127 -0.99 -3.94 7.48
N LEU A 128 -2.17 -4.43 7.11
CA LEU A 128 -3.41 -4.34 7.86
C LEU A 128 -3.64 -5.67 8.58
N TYR A 129 -3.70 -5.66 9.90
CA TYR A 129 -4.15 -6.79 10.70
C TYR A 129 -5.66 -6.66 10.90
N LEU A 130 -6.41 -7.48 10.19
CA LEU A 130 -7.87 -7.35 10.12
C LEU A 130 -8.54 -7.62 11.47
N LYS A 131 -9.65 -6.92 11.70
CA LYS A 131 -10.53 -7.17 12.85
C LYS A 131 -11.13 -8.57 12.76
N ASP A 132 -11.56 -9.07 13.90
CA ASP A 132 -12.34 -10.30 13.96
C ASP A 132 -13.75 -10.05 13.41
N ASN A 133 -14.34 -11.06 12.76
CA ASN A 133 -15.70 -10.96 12.23
C ASN A 133 -16.71 -10.69 13.35
N THR A 134 -17.75 -9.94 13.02
CA THR A 134 -18.89 -9.66 13.92
C THR A 134 -20.17 -10.23 13.29
N GLU A 135 -21.30 -10.07 13.96
CA GLU A 135 -22.62 -10.44 13.40
C GLU A 135 -23.02 -9.57 12.19
N GLU A 136 -22.47 -8.34 12.10
CA GLU A 136 -22.81 -7.35 11.08
C GLU A 136 -21.76 -7.24 9.99
N GLU A 137 -20.47 -7.56 10.29
CA GLU A 137 -19.33 -7.33 9.39
C GLU A 137 -18.47 -8.58 9.23
N ASN A 138 -18.22 -8.98 7.99
CA ASN A 138 -17.34 -10.09 7.62
C ASN A 138 -16.01 -9.56 7.07
N TYR A 139 -14.99 -9.43 7.92
CA TYR A 139 -13.67 -8.95 7.52
C TYR A 139 -12.86 -10.00 6.74
N ASP A 140 -13.28 -11.28 6.71
CA ASP A 140 -12.65 -12.32 5.90
C ASP A 140 -12.81 -12.06 4.39
N ASP A 141 -13.76 -11.22 3.99
CA ASP A 141 -13.93 -10.80 2.60
C ASP A 141 -12.66 -10.12 2.05
N TYR A 142 -11.91 -9.41 2.92
CA TYR A 142 -10.62 -8.80 2.57
C TYR A 142 -9.45 -9.80 2.50
N LEU A 143 -9.71 -11.10 2.70
CA LEU A 143 -8.78 -12.22 2.54
C LEU A 143 -9.18 -13.12 1.37
N ASP A 144 -10.12 -12.66 0.54
CA ASP A 144 -10.58 -13.37 -0.66
C ASP A 144 -10.11 -12.67 -1.93
N GLN A 145 -9.44 -13.42 -2.82
CA GLN A 145 -8.87 -12.86 -4.05
C GLN A 145 -9.91 -12.23 -4.97
N TYR A 146 -11.10 -12.84 -5.09
CA TYR A 146 -12.14 -12.36 -6.00
C TYR A 146 -12.80 -11.09 -5.46
N HIS A 147 -12.96 -11.02 -4.13
CA HIS A 147 -13.46 -9.82 -3.48
C HIS A 147 -12.51 -8.65 -3.66
N ILE A 148 -11.20 -8.84 -3.38
CA ILE A 148 -10.16 -7.82 -3.56
C ILE A 148 -10.10 -7.37 -5.03
N GLU A 149 -10.10 -8.32 -5.97
CA GLU A 149 -10.10 -8.01 -7.40
C GLU A 149 -11.33 -7.15 -7.81
N SER A 150 -12.50 -7.48 -7.27
CA SER A 150 -13.73 -6.72 -7.49
C SER A 150 -13.64 -5.29 -6.95
N LEU A 151 -13.08 -5.12 -5.73
CA LEU A 151 -12.85 -3.80 -5.13
C LEU A 151 -11.87 -2.96 -5.96
N VAL A 152 -10.75 -3.54 -6.38
CA VAL A 152 -9.76 -2.87 -7.22
C VAL A 152 -10.39 -2.42 -8.53
N LYS A 153 -11.10 -3.30 -9.24
CA LYS A 153 -11.81 -2.97 -10.49
C LYS A 153 -12.85 -1.86 -10.31
N LYS A 154 -13.53 -1.83 -9.18
CA LYS A 154 -14.60 -0.87 -8.91
C LYS A 154 -14.10 0.52 -8.52
N TYR A 155 -12.99 0.59 -7.79
CA TYR A 155 -12.59 1.83 -7.10
C TYR A 155 -11.22 2.37 -7.54
N SER A 156 -10.46 1.65 -8.37
CA SER A 156 -9.09 2.02 -8.72
C SER A 156 -8.88 2.35 -10.20
N ASP A 157 -9.95 2.65 -10.95
CA ASP A 157 -9.88 2.97 -12.38
C ASP A 157 -9.01 4.20 -12.70
N TYR A 158 -8.81 5.11 -11.73
CA TYR A 158 -7.97 6.32 -11.93
C TYR A 158 -6.52 6.11 -11.50
N VAL A 159 -6.16 4.93 -11.01
CA VAL A 159 -4.78 4.63 -10.62
C VAL A 159 -3.96 4.34 -11.87
N HIS A 160 -3.00 5.21 -12.18
CA HIS A 160 -2.18 5.13 -13.39
C HIS A 160 -0.99 4.16 -13.28
N TYR A 161 -0.88 3.42 -12.20
CA TYR A 161 0.15 2.43 -11.95
C TYR A 161 -0.45 1.02 -11.94
N PRO A 162 0.25 0.01 -12.49
CA PRO A 162 -0.24 -1.36 -12.43
C PRO A 162 -0.45 -1.82 -10.99
N ILE A 163 -1.64 -2.36 -10.71
CA ILE A 163 -1.96 -3.04 -9.45
C ILE A 163 -1.85 -4.53 -9.71
N LYS A 164 -1.07 -5.22 -8.91
CA LYS A 164 -0.77 -6.65 -9.05
C LYS A 164 -1.14 -7.40 -7.78
N MET A 165 -1.58 -8.63 -7.95
CA MET A 165 -1.82 -9.57 -6.88
C MET A 165 -1.57 -10.97 -7.40
N ASP A 166 -0.87 -11.80 -6.62
CA ASP A 166 -0.77 -13.23 -6.92
C ASP A 166 -2.14 -13.88 -6.70
N VAL A 167 -2.62 -14.57 -7.73
CA VAL A 167 -3.93 -15.24 -7.69
C VAL A 167 -3.76 -16.73 -7.91
N THR A 168 -4.39 -17.50 -7.06
CA THR A 168 -4.44 -18.95 -7.22
C THR A 168 -5.55 -19.32 -8.21
N THR A 169 -5.21 -20.01 -9.27
CA THR A 169 -6.17 -20.55 -10.25
C THR A 169 -6.06 -22.06 -10.30
N SER A 170 -7.21 -22.75 -10.34
CA SER A 170 -7.23 -24.19 -10.52
C SER A 170 -7.11 -24.54 -12.00
N LYS A 171 -6.05 -25.23 -12.38
CA LYS A 171 -5.81 -25.72 -13.73
C LYS A 171 -5.98 -27.23 -13.79
N LYS A 172 -6.68 -27.72 -14.80
CA LYS A 172 -6.81 -29.17 -15.02
C LYS A 172 -5.44 -29.76 -15.39
N LYS A 173 -5.03 -30.79 -14.69
CA LYS A 173 -3.80 -31.54 -15.01
C LYS A 173 -3.91 -32.18 -16.38
N GLU A 174 -2.80 -32.25 -17.12
CA GLU A 174 -2.73 -32.97 -18.37
C GLU A 174 -2.99 -34.46 -18.08
N ASP A 175 -3.89 -35.07 -18.86
CA ASP A 175 -4.27 -36.51 -18.82
C ASP A 175 -5.01 -36.99 -17.56
N SER A 176 -5.62 -36.11 -16.76
CA SER A 176 -6.47 -36.52 -15.64
C SER A 176 -7.71 -35.62 -15.50
N ASP A 177 -8.70 -36.06 -14.72
CA ASP A 177 -9.83 -35.22 -14.33
C ASP A 177 -9.58 -34.44 -13.03
N GLU A 178 -8.34 -34.48 -12.53
CA GLU A 178 -7.92 -33.75 -11.35
C GLU A 178 -7.50 -32.34 -11.71
N TYR A 179 -7.68 -31.41 -10.77
CA TYR A 179 -7.24 -30.01 -10.84
C TYR A 179 -6.07 -29.78 -9.90
N GLU A 180 -5.17 -28.91 -10.28
CA GLU A 180 -4.09 -28.42 -9.44
C GLU A 180 -4.16 -26.89 -9.35
N ASP A 181 -3.79 -26.36 -8.18
CA ASP A 181 -3.73 -24.94 -7.99
C ASP A 181 -2.39 -24.40 -8.53
N VAL A 182 -2.50 -23.35 -9.33
CA VAL A 182 -1.36 -22.64 -9.95
C VAL A 182 -1.45 -21.17 -9.56
N VAL A 183 -0.33 -20.62 -9.09
CA VAL A 183 -0.18 -19.19 -8.76
C VAL A 183 0.34 -18.43 -9.96
#